data_5e3bbccd585d3da6f83a7be7a0f070d0
#
_entry.id   5e3bbccd585d3da6f83a7be7a0f070d0
#
_cell.length_a   1.000
_cell.length_b   1.000
_cell.length_c   1.000
_cell.angle_alpha   90.00
_cell.angle_beta   90.00
_cell.angle_gamma   90.00
#
_symmetry.space_group_name_H-M   'P 1'
#
loop_
_entity.id
_entity.type
_entity.pdbx_description
1 polymer ?
#
loop_
_entity_poly.entity_id
_entity_poly.type
_entity_poly.pdbx_seq_one_letter_code
_entity_poly.pdbx_strand_id
1 'polypeptide(L)'
;MSKIAAITGGASGIGRGTAKRLLDDGWTVVALDVAEKSLAALRKDFADYGARLETEVCDVKSESSIKAAMAGIGKRHGKLNGLVCSAGLLRIGSLDSMPVEDFDDLFAVNVRGLWLAAKEAMPLLKVAGAKDELARVVFLASISGIRHKVDSGAYAATKAAVIALTKVMAVEAAAWKVHVNAIAPATVETPMTEPYLKPQAGSNTRYRTSGTSPLGRIAQPDDMAKVIHFLMSDASGYVNGAIIPVDGGTVAAFVPPTGR
;
A
#
# COMPACT_ATOMS: atom_id res chain seq x y z
N MET A 1 20.46 15.10 -7.39
CA MET A 1 19.43 14.49 -8.28
C MET A 1 18.17 14.22 -7.45
N SER A 2 16.98 14.39 -8.02
CA SER A 2 15.72 14.10 -7.33
C SER A 2 15.62 12.62 -7.00
N LYS A 3 15.04 12.27 -5.84
CA LYS A 3 14.67 10.90 -5.49
C LYS A 3 13.43 10.50 -6.30
N ILE A 4 13.39 9.27 -6.80
CA ILE A 4 12.30 8.77 -7.65
C ILE A 4 11.51 7.71 -6.86
N ALA A 5 10.19 7.85 -6.80
CA ALA A 5 9.30 6.86 -6.19
C ALA A 5 8.24 6.37 -7.18
N ALA A 6 7.98 5.07 -7.21
CA ALA A 6 6.82 4.48 -7.86
C ALA A 6 5.77 4.08 -6.82
N ILE A 7 4.50 4.32 -7.11
CA ILE A 7 3.39 4.01 -6.19
C ILE A 7 2.30 3.28 -6.96
N THR A 8 2.09 1.99 -6.69
CA THR A 8 0.92 1.27 -7.23
C THR A 8 -0.33 1.65 -6.44
N GLY A 9 -1.49 1.78 -7.12
CA GLY A 9 -2.69 2.36 -6.50
C GLY A 9 -2.50 3.85 -6.15
N GLY A 10 -1.65 4.55 -6.91
CA GLY A 10 -1.22 5.91 -6.62
C GLY A 10 -2.27 6.99 -6.85
N ALA A 11 -3.38 6.67 -7.53
CA ALA A 11 -4.39 7.65 -7.91
C ALA A 11 -5.46 7.91 -6.84
N SER A 12 -5.56 7.07 -5.80
CA SER A 12 -6.60 7.20 -4.79
C SER A 12 -6.13 6.83 -3.37
N GLY A 13 -6.93 7.14 -2.36
CA GLY A 13 -6.76 6.72 -0.99
C GLY A 13 -5.35 6.96 -0.42
N ILE A 14 -4.78 5.91 0.18
CA ILE A 14 -3.46 5.97 0.83
C ILE A 14 -2.35 6.26 -0.19
N GLY A 15 -2.42 5.64 -1.39
CA GLY A 15 -1.44 5.86 -2.44
C GLY A 15 -1.39 7.32 -2.89
N ARG A 16 -2.55 7.95 -3.10
CA ARG A 16 -2.65 9.37 -3.44
C ARG A 16 -2.11 10.28 -2.32
N GLY A 17 -2.47 9.98 -1.06
CA GLY A 17 -1.94 10.73 0.10
C GLY A 17 -0.41 10.62 0.20
N THR A 18 0.12 9.43 -0.07
CA THR A 18 1.56 9.19 -0.12
C THR A 18 2.23 9.94 -1.27
N ALA A 19 1.62 9.91 -2.48
CA ALA A 19 2.12 10.65 -3.63
C ALA A 19 2.25 12.14 -3.31
N LYS A 20 1.19 12.74 -2.72
CA LYS A 20 1.24 14.15 -2.32
C LYS A 20 2.41 14.44 -1.38
N ARG A 21 2.56 13.64 -0.32
CA ARG A 21 3.59 13.87 0.69
C ARG A 21 5.00 13.72 0.15
N LEU A 22 5.25 12.77 -0.74
CA LEU A 22 6.56 12.62 -1.38
C LEU A 22 6.84 13.76 -2.38
N LEU A 23 5.82 14.23 -3.11
CA LEU A 23 5.93 15.41 -3.98
C LEU A 23 6.23 16.69 -3.19
N ASP A 24 5.57 16.87 -2.02
CA ASP A 24 5.85 17.99 -1.10
C ASP A 24 7.30 17.96 -0.61
N ASP A 25 7.88 16.76 -0.40
CA ASP A 25 9.27 16.53 0.01
C ASP A 25 10.27 16.53 -1.19
N GLY A 26 9.86 16.99 -2.34
CA GLY A 26 10.74 17.19 -3.50
C GLY A 26 11.04 15.94 -4.32
N TRP A 27 10.36 14.82 -4.08
CA TRP A 27 10.50 13.62 -4.90
C TRP A 27 9.85 13.79 -6.28
N THR A 28 10.35 13.03 -7.25
CA THR A 28 9.57 12.70 -8.44
C THR A 28 8.77 11.45 -8.17
N VAL A 29 7.48 11.48 -8.43
CA VAL A 29 6.55 10.38 -8.16
C VAL A 29 5.94 9.87 -9.46
N VAL A 30 6.05 8.57 -9.70
CA VAL A 30 5.34 7.86 -10.76
C VAL A 30 4.15 7.14 -10.13
N ALA A 31 2.96 7.69 -10.30
CA ALA A 31 1.71 7.11 -9.82
C ALA A 31 1.19 6.09 -10.85
N LEU A 32 1.16 4.83 -10.44
CA LEU A 32 0.67 3.70 -11.22
C LEU A 32 -0.72 3.32 -10.72
N ASP A 33 -1.70 3.25 -11.62
CA ASP A 33 -3.08 2.86 -11.27
C ASP A 33 -3.78 2.24 -12.48
N VAL A 34 -4.73 1.34 -12.25
CA VAL A 34 -5.54 0.76 -13.32
C VAL A 34 -6.62 1.73 -13.81
N ALA A 35 -7.01 2.69 -12.98
CA ALA A 35 -8.12 3.62 -13.23
C ALA A 35 -7.63 4.91 -13.90
N GLU A 36 -7.62 4.97 -15.23
CA GLU A 36 -7.22 6.16 -16.00
C GLU A 36 -7.98 7.43 -15.58
N LYS A 37 -9.28 7.31 -15.26
CA LYS A 37 -10.08 8.45 -14.78
C LYS A 37 -9.51 9.04 -13.48
N SER A 38 -9.07 8.18 -12.56
CA SER A 38 -8.47 8.59 -11.29
C SER A 38 -7.08 9.21 -11.50
N LEU A 39 -6.29 8.69 -12.44
CA LEU A 39 -5.01 9.27 -12.84
C LEU A 39 -5.21 10.65 -13.48
N ALA A 40 -6.21 10.82 -14.32
CA ALA A 40 -6.55 12.12 -14.91
C ALA A 40 -6.94 13.15 -13.84
N ALA A 41 -7.74 12.76 -12.87
CA ALA A 41 -8.08 13.60 -11.72
C ALA A 41 -6.84 13.96 -10.89
N LEU A 42 -5.96 12.99 -10.64
CA LEU A 42 -4.70 13.22 -9.92
C LEU A 42 -3.82 14.25 -10.64
N ARG A 43 -3.64 14.13 -11.97
CA ARG A 43 -2.87 15.10 -12.77
C ARG A 43 -3.43 16.50 -12.65
N LYS A 44 -4.76 16.64 -12.67
CA LYS A 44 -5.43 17.92 -12.54
C LYS A 44 -5.21 18.53 -11.15
N ASP A 45 -5.44 17.74 -10.11
CA ASP A 45 -5.40 18.23 -8.73
C ASP A 45 -3.97 18.52 -8.25
N PHE A 46 -2.97 17.90 -8.88
CA PHE A 46 -1.55 18.02 -8.55
C PHE A 46 -0.75 18.71 -9.67
N ALA A 47 -1.40 19.53 -10.47
CA ALA A 47 -0.78 20.23 -11.60
C ALA A 47 0.43 21.09 -11.19
N ASP A 48 0.41 21.68 -10.00
CA ASP A 48 1.47 22.54 -9.47
C ASP A 48 2.81 21.81 -9.26
N TYR A 49 2.80 20.47 -9.17
CA TYR A 49 4.06 19.71 -9.07
C TYR A 49 4.77 19.55 -10.43
N GLY A 50 4.10 19.88 -11.54
CA GLY A 50 4.68 19.85 -12.88
C GLY A 50 5.27 18.49 -13.24
N ALA A 51 6.47 18.50 -13.80
CA ALA A 51 7.17 17.30 -14.24
C ALA A 51 7.57 16.32 -13.10
N ARG A 52 7.41 16.69 -11.84
CA ARG A 52 7.66 15.79 -10.72
C ARG A 52 6.55 14.78 -10.49
N LEU A 53 5.36 14.97 -11.05
CA LEU A 53 4.30 13.98 -11.08
C LEU A 53 4.20 13.33 -12.45
N GLU A 54 4.48 12.07 -12.52
CA GLU A 54 4.20 11.20 -13.67
C GLU A 54 3.07 10.25 -13.34
N THR A 55 2.28 9.88 -14.33
CA THR A 55 1.18 8.92 -14.14
C THR A 55 1.19 7.92 -15.29
N GLU A 56 0.92 6.66 -14.97
CA GLU A 56 0.91 5.59 -15.97
C GLU A 56 -0.18 4.56 -15.61
N VAL A 57 -0.94 4.12 -16.62
CA VAL A 57 -1.92 3.04 -16.43
C VAL A 57 -1.18 1.73 -16.20
N CYS A 58 -1.45 1.08 -15.07
CA CYS A 58 -0.81 -0.17 -14.70
C CYS A 58 -1.80 -1.07 -13.95
N ASP A 59 -2.10 -2.23 -14.55
CA ASP A 59 -2.83 -3.30 -13.88
C ASP A 59 -1.86 -4.24 -13.17
N VAL A 60 -1.90 -4.25 -11.84
CA VAL A 60 -1.03 -5.11 -11.02
C VAL A 60 -1.35 -6.60 -11.16
N LYS A 61 -2.51 -6.98 -11.71
CA LYS A 61 -2.81 -8.37 -12.06
C LYS A 61 -2.03 -8.84 -13.29
N SER A 62 -1.62 -7.91 -14.16
CA SER A 62 -0.90 -8.19 -15.41
C SER A 62 0.61 -8.05 -15.24
N GLU A 63 1.33 -9.17 -15.38
CA GLU A 63 2.80 -9.17 -15.35
C GLU A 63 3.39 -8.29 -16.46
N SER A 64 2.82 -8.33 -17.65
CA SER A 64 3.30 -7.51 -18.78
C SER A 64 3.10 -6.02 -18.53
N SER A 65 1.98 -5.63 -17.89
CA SER A 65 1.71 -4.24 -17.53
C SER A 65 2.74 -3.70 -16.51
N ILE A 66 3.02 -4.49 -15.46
CA ILE A 66 4.03 -4.12 -14.46
C ILE A 66 5.43 -4.03 -15.09
N LYS A 67 5.81 -5.02 -15.92
CA LYS A 67 7.10 -5.00 -16.62
C LYS A 67 7.25 -3.77 -17.50
N ALA A 68 6.21 -3.43 -18.26
CA ALA A 68 6.21 -2.23 -19.11
C ALA A 68 6.39 -0.95 -18.28
N ALA A 69 5.64 -0.81 -17.18
CA ALA A 69 5.75 0.35 -16.29
C ALA A 69 7.16 0.48 -15.68
N MET A 70 7.73 -0.61 -15.14
CA MET A 70 9.08 -0.58 -14.56
C MET A 70 10.17 -0.33 -15.62
N ALA A 71 10.03 -0.91 -16.82
CA ALA A 71 10.93 -0.62 -17.94
C ALA A 71 10.85 0.86 -18.37
N GLY A 72 9.65 1.42 -18.43
CA GLY A 72 9.43 2.85 -18.70
C GLY A 72 10.11 3.75 -17.68
N ILE A 73 9.96 3.45 -16.39
CA ILE A 73 10.66 4.15 -15.29
C ILE A 73 12.18 4.02 -15.45
N GLY A 74 12.67 2.82 -15.72
CA GLY A 74 14.09 2.57 -15.94
C GLY A 74 14.66 3.38 -17.11
N LYS A 75 13.91 3.49 -18.22
CA LYS A 75 14.31 4.28 -19.39
C LYS A 75 14.38 5.77 -19.08
N ARG A 76 13.44 6.31 -18.30
CA ARG A 76 13.38 7.74 -17.97
C ARG A 76 14.36 8.15 -16.88
N HIS A 77 14.54 7.32 -15.86
CA HIS A 77 15.24 7.71 -14.63
C HIS A 77 16.48 6.88 -14.33
N GLY A 78 16.66 5.70 -14.93
CA GLY A 78 17.79 4.82 -14.73
C GLY A 78 17.88 4.13 -13.36
N LYS A 79 17.07 4.57 -12.39
CA LYS A 79 17.01 4.05 -11.01
C LYS A 79 15.65 4.27 -10.38
N LEU A 80 15.42 3.63 -9.24
CA LEU A 80 14.28 3.88 -8.36
C LEU A 80 14.78 3.98 -6.91
N ASN A 81 14.40 5.03 -6.21
CA ASN A 81 14.75 5.22 -4.79
C ASN A 81 13.66 4.68 -3.85
N GLY A 82 12.45 4.53 -4.34
CA GLY A 82 11.36 4.01 -3.54
C GLY A 82 10.25 3.35 -4.33
N LEU A 83 9.68 2.30 -3.75
CA LEU A 83 8.47 1.64 -4.22
C LEU A 83 7.45 1.58 -3.09
N VAL A 84 6.22 2.04 -3.35
CA VAL A 84 5.09 1.87 -2.43
C VAL A 84 4.03 1.01 -3.11
N CYS A 85 3.78 -0.19 -2.58
CA CYS A 85 2.74 -1.08 -3.09
C CYS A 85 1.44 -0.81 -2.34
N SER A 86 0.64 0.15 -2.84
CA SER A 86 -0.64 0.55 -2.24
C SER A 86 -1.87 0.03 -3.00
N ALA A 87 -1.70 -0.52 -4.20
CA ALA A 87 -2.80 -1.18 -4.90
C ALA A 87 -3.35 -2.35 -4.07
N GLY A 88 -4.66 -2.44 -3.96
CA GLY A 88 -5.31 -3.48 -3.19
C GLY A 88 -6.79 -3.59 -3.47
N LEU A 89 -7.38 -4.72 -3.08
CA LEU A 89 -8.81 -4.99 -3.08
C LEU A 89 -9.26 -5.39 -1.67
N LEU A 90 -10.51 -5.07 -1.37
CA LEU A 90 -11.23 -5.55 -0.19
C LEU A 90 -12.50 -6.26 -0.66
N ARG A 91 -12.70 -7.50 -0.18
CA ARG A 91 -13.93 -8.25 -0.28
C ARG A 91 -14.25 -8.77 1.11
N ILE A 92 -15.49 -8.63 1.51
CA ILE A 92 -16.00 -9.08 2.81
C ILE A 92 -17.05 -10.13 2.55
N GLY A 93 -16.92 -11.26 3.20
CA GLY A 93 -17.84 -12.39 3.12
C GLY A 93 -17.32 -13.57 3.92
N SER A 94 -18.21 -14.49 4.25
CA SER A 94 -17.86 -15.74 4.93
C SER A 94 -17.05 -16.63 4.00
N LEU A 95 -16.07 -17.36 4.54
CA LEU A 95 -15.17 -18.22 3.74
C LEU A 95 -15.89 -19.39 3.07
N ASP A 96 -16.97 -19.86 3.66
CA ASP A 96 -17.75 -21.01 3.14
C ASP A 96 -18.66 -20.65 1.94
N SER A 97 -18.93 -19.37 1.74
CA SER A 97 -19.84 -18.87 0.71
C SER A 97 -19.21 -17.81 -0.21
N MET A 98 -17.94 -17.49 -0.02
CA MET A 98 -17.23 -16.53 -0.88
C MET A 98 -17.12 -17.08 -2.30
N PRO A 99 -17.48 -16.31 -3.35
CA PRO A 99 -17.20 -16.69 -4.72
C PRO A 99 -15.71 -16.93 -4.96
N VAL A 100 -15.37 -17.97 -5.73
CA VAL A 100 -13.98 -18.31 -6.04
C VAL A 100 -13.28 -17.16 -6.75
N GLU A 101 -13.99 -16.46 -7.61
CA GLU A 101 -13.50 -15.30 -8.37
C GLU A 101 -13.08 -14.16 -7.45
N ASP A 102 -13.84 -13.91 -6.37
CA ASP A 102 -13.50 -12.88 -5.37
C ASP A 102 -12.26 -13.29 -4.57
N PHE A 103 -12.13 -14.57 -4.23
CA PHE A 103 -10.95 -15.10 -3.57
C PHE A 103 -9.70 -14.96 -4.47
N ASP A 104 -9.80 -15.39 -5.73
CA ASP A 104 -8.71 -15.32 -6.71
C ASP A 104 -8.30 -13.87 -6.99
N ASP A 105 -9.25 -12.96 -7.16
CA ASP A 105 -9.00 -11.53 -7.34
C ASP A 105 -8.25 -10.91 -6.15
N LEU A 106 -8.64 -11.26 -4.92
CA LEU A 106 -7.94 -10.82 -3.72
C LEU A 106 -6.47 -11.25 -3.74
N PHE A 107 -6.18 -12.50 -4.06
CA PHE A 107 -4.80 -13.00 -4.13
C PHE A 107 -4.03 -12.43 -5.33
N ALA A 108 -4.69 -12.30 -6.48
CA ALA A 108 -4.08 -11.73 -7.67
C ALA A 108 -3.62 -10.29 -7.47
N VAL A 109 -4.44 -9.46 -6.82
CA VAL A 109 -4.09 -8.05 -6.57
C VAL A 109 -3.22 -7.88 -5.33
N ASN A 110 -3.68 -8.38 -4.16
CA ASN A 110 -3.05 -8.05 -2.88
C ASN A 110 -1.74 -8.78 -2.62
N VAL A 111 -1.52 -9.95 -3.25
CA VAL A 111 -0.33 -10.78 -3.02
C VAL A 111 0.53 -10.85 -4.27
N ARG A 112 -0.01 -11.47 -5.35
CA ARG A 112 0.76 -11.66 -6.57
C ARG A 112 1.16 -10.33 -7.21
N GLY A 113 0.23 -9.38 -7.32
CA GLY A 113 0.48 -8.07 -7.91
C GLY A 113 1.49 -7.24 -7.13
N LEU A 114 1.38 -7.25 -5.80
CA LEU A 114 2.35 -6.62 -4.91
C LEU A 114 3.75 -7.23 -5.08
N TRP A 115 3.85 -8.54 -5.06
CA TRP A 115 5.12 -9.25 -5.25
C TRP A 115 5.72 -8.99 -6.63
N LEU A 116 4.91 -9.03 -7.70
CA LEU A 116 5.37 -8.71 -9.06
C LEU A 116 5.91 -7.28 -9.15
N ALA A 117 5.20 -6.30 -8.58
CA ALA A 117 5.67 -4.91 -8.58
C ALA A 117 7.04 -4.79 -7.89
N ALA A 118 7.22 -5.43 -6.74
CA ALA A 118 8.49 -5.43 -6.03
C ALA A 118 9.61 -6.17 -6.81
N LYS A 119 9.29 -7.33 -7.39
CA LYS A 119 10.21 -8.11 -8.20
C LYS A 119 10.73 -7.30 -9.40
N GLU A 120 9.83 -6.69 -10.16
CA GLU A 120 10.19 -5.96 -11.38
C GLU A 120 10.85 -4.58 -11.06
N ALA A 121 10.58 -4.00 -9.90
CA ALA A 121 11.26 -2.79 -9.42
C ALA A 121 12.66 -3.06 -8.87
N MET A 122 12.94 -4.28 -8.40
CA MET A 122 14.18 -4.63 -7.70
C MET A 122 15.46 -4.28 -8.48
N PRO A 123 15.57 -4.51 -9.80
CA PRO A 123 16.76 -4.09 -10.54
C PRO A 123 17.05 -2.59 -10.41
N LEU A 124 16.02 -1.74 -10.47
CA LEU A 124 16.15 -0.28 -10.36
C LEU A 124 16.48 0.18 -8.93
N LEU A 125 15.90 -0.48 -7.93
CA LEU A 125 16.20 -0.25 -6.51
C LEU A 125 17.66 -0.61 -6.19
N LYS A 126 18.16 -1.72 -6.72
CA LYS A 126 19.57 -2.13 -6.57
C LYS A 126 20.54 -1.11 -7.15
N VAL A 127 20.19 -0.43 -8.24
CA VAL A 127 21.02 0.66 -8.80
C VAL A 127 21.17 1.81 -7.80
N ALA A 128 20.08 2.19 -7.10
CA ALA A 128 20.16 3.23 -6.08
C ALA A 128 20.97 2.76 -4.87
N GLY A 129 20.70 1.57 -4.35
CA GLY A 129 21.42 1.01 -3.19
C GLY A 129 22.94 0.82 -3.44
N ALA A 130 23.34 0.42 -4.65
CA ALA A 130 24.74 0.30 -5.03
C ALA A 130 25.51 1.65 -5.03
N LYS A 131 24.78 2.77 -5.14
CA LYS A 131 25.34 4.13 -5.05
C LYS A 131 25.25 4.74 -3.65
N ASP A 132 24.96 3.95 -2.64
CA ASP A 132 24.66 4.43 -1.28
C ASP A 132 23.52 5.44 -1.20
N GLU A 133 22.62 5.42 -2.19
CA GLU A 133 21.39 6.22 -2.18
C GLU A 133 20.28 5.46 -1.47
N LEU A 134 19.23 6.18 -1.07
CA LEU A 134 18.00 5.56 -0.57
C LEU A 134 17.46 4.52 -1.55
N ALA A 135 17.16 3.33 -1.03
CA ALA A 135 16.44 2.28 -1.73
C ALA A 135 15.44 1.65 -0.76
N ARG A 136 14.16 2.00 -0.88
CA ARG A 136 13.10 1.68 0.08
C ARG A 136 11.89 1.03 -0.61
N VAL A 137 11.35 0.01 0.02
CA VAL A 137 10.08 -0.62 -0.37
C VAL A 137 9.13 -0.59 0.81
N VAL A 138 7.93 -0.08 0.60
CA VAL A 138 6.87 -0.09 1.60
C VAL A 138 5.64 -0.81 1.08
N PHE A 139 5.24 -1.87 1.76
CA PHE A 139 4.04 -2.64 1.46
C PHE A 139 2.87 -2.20 2.32
N LEU A 140 1.66 -2.26 1.76
CA LEU A 140 0.42 -2.07 2.48
C LEU A 140 -0.12 -3.43 2.94
N ALA A 141 0.22 -3.81 4.20
CA ALA A 141 -0.43 -4.90 4.90
C ALA A 141 -1.81 -4.46 5.44
N SER A 142 -2.22 -4.93 6.57
CA SER A 142 -3.41 -4.53 7.33
C SER A 142 -3.30 -5.12 8.74
N ILE A 143 -3.95 -4.51 9.71
CA ILE A 143 -4.18 -5.15 11.01
C ILE A 143 -4.96 -6.46 10.89
N SER A 144 -5.75 -6.63 9.82
CA SER A 144 -6.45 -7.90 9.53
C SER A 144 -5.48 -9.07 9.28
N GLY A 145 -4.25 -8.81 8.82
CA GLY A 145 -3.20 -9.82 8.71
C GLY A 145 -2.52 -10.16 10.05
N ILE A 146 -2.75 -9.36 11.11
CA ILE A 146 -2.21 -9.57 12.46
C ILE A 146 -3.29 -10.14 13.37
N ARG A 147 -4.45 -9.51 13.42
CA ARG A 147 -5.63 -9.90 14.17
C ARG A 147 -6.82 -10.06 13.23
N HIS A 148 -7.15 -11.30 12.93
CA HIS A 148 -8.16 -11.63 11.94
C HIS A 148 -9.57 -11.28 12.43
N LYS A 149 -10.46 -11.01 11.48
CA LYS A 149 -11.86 -10.67 11.72
C LYS A 149 -12.76 -11.64 10.94
N VAL A 150 -13.87 -12.05 11.55
CA VAL A 150 -14.92 -12.82 10.88
C VAL A 150 -15.39 -12.06 9.62
N ASP A 151 -15.79 -12.77 8.59
CA ASP A 151 -16.19 -12.26 7.26
C ASP A 151 -15.08 -11.51 6.49
N SER A 152 -13.85 -11.57 6.96
CA SER A 152 -12.69 -11.03 6.24
C SER A 152 -11.58 -12.06 6.05
N GLY A 153 -11.88 -13.35 6.12
CA GLY A 153 -10.87 -14.40 6.15
C GLY A 153 -9.95 -14.43 4.94
N ALA A 154 -10.51 -14.37 3.73
CA ALA A 154 -9.72 -14.33 2.51
C ALA A 154 -8.85 -13.06 2.42
N TYR A 155 -9.41 -11.87 2.72
CA TYR A 155 -8.65 -10.64 2.78
C TYR A 155 -7.54 -10.71 3.84
N ALA A 156 -7.84 -11.22 5.04
CA ALA A 156 -6.88 -11.39 6.11
C ALA A 156 -5.72 -12.32 5.70
N ALA A 157 -6.02 -13.42 5.01
CA ALA A 157 -5.01 -14.33 4.47
C ALA A 157 -4.07 -13.61 3.48
N THR A 158 -4.60 -12.77 2.57
CA THR A 158 -3.74 -11.98 1.68
C THR A 158 -2.83 -11.03 2.46
N LYS A 159 -3.32 -10.39 3.52
CA LYS A 159 -2.53 -9.45 4.30
C LYS A 159 -1.52 -10.13 5.22
N ALA A 160 -1.80 -11.35 5.68
CA ALA A 160 -0.82 -12.21 6.35
C ALA A 160 0.30 -12.64 5.37
N ALA A 161 -0.05 -12.96 4.12
CA ALA A 161 0.94 -13.25 3.08
C ALA A 161 1.86 -12.04 2.82
N VAL A 162 1.31 -10.82 2.76
CA VAL A 162 2.12 -9.58 2.63
C VAL A 162 3.09 -9.42 3.80
N ILE A 163 2.67 -9.72 5.03
CA ILE A 163 3.55 -9.68 6.22
C ILE A 163 4.72 -10.67 6.05
N ALA A 164 4.46 -11.88 5.60
CA ALA A 164 5.49 -12.89 5.36
C ALA A 164 6.46 -12.44 4.25
N LEU A 165 5.94 -11.98 3.11
CA LEU A 165 6.73 -11.47 1.99
C LEU A 165 7.63 -10.30 2.42
N THR A 166 7.12 -9.38 3.24
CA THR A 166 7.90 -8.24 3.75
C THR A 166 9.15 -8.71 4.49
N LYS A 167 8.99 -9.66 5.41
CA LYS A 167 10.09 -10.16 6.25
C LYS A 167 11.16 -10.89 5.43
N VAL A 168 10.74 -11.75 4.50
CA VAL A 168 11.67 -12.50 3.66
C VAL A 168 12.40 -11.57 2.70
N MET A 169 11.67 -10.72 1.97
CA MET A 169 12.29 -9.80 1.01
C MET A 169 13.23 -8.78 1.68
N ALA A 170 12.96 -8.38 2.92
CA ALA A 170 13.84 -7.50 3.67
C ALA A 170 15.23 -8.11 3.89
N VAL A 171 15.29 -9.40 4.17
CA VAL A 171 16.57 -10.11 4.35
C VAL A 171 17.25 -10.35 3.02
N GLU A 172 16.52 -10.83 2.01
CA GLU A 172 17.06 -11.09 0.67
C GLU A 172 17.60 -9.83 -0.01
N ALA A 173 16.94 -8.68 0.18
CA ALA A 173 17.33 -7.42 -0.44
C ALA A 173 18.42 -6.64 0.32
N ALA A 174 18.70 -7.00 1.57
CA ALA A 174 19.62 -6.26 2.44
C ALA A 174 21.04 -6.15 1.88
N ALA A 175 21.55 -7.22 1.22
CA ALA A 175 22.85 -7.21 0.55
C ALA A 175 22.99 -6.10 -0.52
N TRP A 176 21.88 -5.60 -1.03
CA TRP A 176 21.80 -4.53 -2.02
C TRP A 176 21.45 -3.17 -1.41
N LYS A 177 21.45 -3.06 -0.07
CA LYS A 177 21.05 -1.86 0.68
C LYS A 177 19.61 -1.43 0.38
N VAL A 178 18.75 -2.37 -0.02
CA VAL A 178 17.31 -2.15 -0.21
C VAL A 178 16.58 -2.56 1.06
N HIS A 179 15.88 -1.62 1.70
CA HIS A 179 15.06 -1.91 2.87
C HIS A 179 13.61 -2.17 2.47
N VAL A 180 13.02 -3.21 3.03
CA VAL A 180 11.63 -3.59 2.78
C VAL A 180 10.87 -3.61 4.09
N ASN A 181 9.84 -2.77 4.20
CA ASN A 181 8.99 -2.68 5.39
C ASN A 181 7.51 -2.69 4.97
N ALA A 182 6.63 -2.86 5.93
CA ALA A 182 5.20 -2.70 5.72
C ALA A 182 4.56 -1.86 6.80
N ILE A 183 3.50 -1.14 6.45
CA ILE A 183 2.54 -0.62 7.42
C ILE A 183 1.32 -1.54 7.47
N ALA A 184 0.68 -1.62 8.64
CA ALA A 184 -0.55 -2.37 8.86
C ALA A 184 -1.66 -1.40 9.34
N PRO A 185 -2.39 -0.77 8.41
CA PRO A 185 -3.48 0.14 8.74
C PRO A 185 -4.65 -0.58 9.41
N ALA A 186 -5.38 0.15 10.27
CA ALA A 186 -6.77 -0.14 10.62
C ALA A 186 -7.70 0.42 9.54
N THR A 187 -8.92 0.79 9.91
CA THR A 187 -9.86 1.43 8.99
C THR A 187 -9.37 2.84 8.63
N VAL A 188 -9.18 3.08 7.35
CA VAL A 188 -8.80 4.37 6.77
C VAL A 188 -9.92 4.85 5.85
N GLU A 189 -10.29 6.11 5.92
CA GLU A 189 -11.32 6.70 5.06
C GLU A 189 -10.79 6.83 3.62
N THR A 190 -11.23 5.91 2.76
CA THR A 190 -10.80 5.81 1.36
C THR A 190 -11.96 5.33 0.49
N PRO A 191 -11.90 5.50 -0.83
CA PRO A 191 -12.91 4.94 -1.74
C PRO A 191 -13.12 3.41 -1.57
N MET A 192 -12.07 2.67 -1.19
CA MET A 192 -12.14 1.23 -0.94
C MET A 192 -13.01 0.89 0.28
N THR A 193 -12.95 1.70 1.33
CA THR A 193 -13.64 1.45 2.60
C THR A 193 -14.99 2.15 2.70
N GLU A 194 -15.23 3.18 1.90
CA GLU A 194 -16.47 3.98 1.92
C GLU A 194 -17.75 3.13 1.86
N PRO A 195 -17.87 2.08 1.00
CA PRO A 195 -19.06 1.24 0.97
C PRO A 195 -19.37 0.52 2.29
N TYR A 196 -18.35 0.30 3.11
CA TYR A 196 -18.45 -0.42 4.39
C TYR A 196 -18.58 0.50 5.62
N LEU A 197 -18.38 1.80 5.43
CA LEU A 197 -18.50 2.80 6.50
C LEU A 197 -19.93 3.31 6.67
N LYS A 198 -20.70 3.37 5.58
CA LYS A 198 -22.10 3.81 5.59
C LYS A 198 -23.02 2.67 6.07
N PRO A 199 -24.05 2.95 6.93
CA PRO A 199 -25.06 1.98 7.27
C PRO A 199 -25.83 1.59 6.00
N GLN A 200 -25.73 0.34 5.58
CA GLN A 200 -26.63 -0.20 4.56
C GLN A 200 -27.93 -0.62 5.24
N ALA A 201 -29.04 0.00 4.85
CA ALA A 201 -30.36 -0.40 5.31
C ALA A 201 -30.62 -1.88 4.97
N GLY A 202 -30.96 -2.70 5.97
CA GLY A 202 -31.23 -4.13 5.80
C GLY A 202 -30.03 -5.06 5.80
N SER A 203 -28.79 -4.56 5.88
CA SER A 203 -27.63 -5.43 6.01
C SER A 203 -27.48 -5.96 7.44
N ASN A 204 -27.67 -7.26 7.60
CA ASN A 204 -27.46 -7.98 8.86
C ASN A 204 -25.96 -8.23 9.13
N THR A 205 -25.10 -7.27 8.78
CA THR A 205 -23.66 -7.39 9.01
C THR A 205 -23.37 -7.27 10.50
N ARG A 206 -23.36 -8.42 11.16
CA ARG A 206 -22.95 -8.59 12.57
C ARG A 206 -21.57 -8.00 12.86
N TYR A 207 -20.79 -7.74 11.84
CA TYR A 207 -19.38 -7.35 11.92
C TYR A 207 -19.08 -6.20 10.97
N ARG A 208 -19.52 -5.01 11.32
CA ARG A 208 -19.06 -3.80 10.66
C ARG A 208 -17.54 -3.68 10.80
N THR A 209 -16.87 -3.17 9.76
CA THR A 209 -15.56 -2.57 9.97
C THR A 209 -15.72 -1.61 11.13
N SER A 210 -15.14 -1.93 12.29
CA SER A 210 -15.24 -1.08 13.47
C SER A 210 -14.61 0.26 13.13
N GLY A 211 -15.43 1.28 12.82
CA GLY A 211 -14.94 2.52 12.22
C GLY A 211 -13.97 3.27 13.09
N THR A 212 -14.09 3.23 14.42
CA THR A 212 -13.27 4.03 15.33
C THR A 212 -12.18 3.20 15.98
N SER A 213 -10.97 3.75 15.99
CA SER A 213 -9.85 3.25 16.80
C SER A 213 -9.99 3.70 18.26
N PRO A 214 -9.18 3.18 19.20
CA PRO A 214 -9.06 3.72 20.57
C PRO A 214 -8.77 5.22 20.64
N LEU A 215 -8.19 5.82 19.60
CA LEU A 215 -8.02 7.28 19.49
C LEU A 215 -9.33 8.03 19.13
N GLY A 216 -10.48 7.36 19.07
CA GLY A 216 -11.79 7.97 18.89
C GLY A 216 -12.13 8.40 17.47
N ARG A 217 -11.32 8.06 16.47
CA ARG A 217 -11.57 8.41 15.06
C ARG A 217 -11.17 7.31 14.08
N ILE A 218 -11.70 7.42 12.88
CA ILE A 218 -11.20 6.70 11.70
C ILE A 218 -9.93 7.41 11.21
N ALA A 219 -8.95 6.63 10.73
CA ALA A 219 -7.75 7.21 10.17
C ALA A 219 -8.00 7.86 8.80
N GLN A 220 -7.23 8.88 8.50
CA GLN A 220 -7.19 9.52 7.19
C GLN A 220 -6.01 9.00 6.36
N PRO A 221 -6.05 9.08 5.03
CA PRO A 221 -4.92 8.72 4.17
C PRO A 221 -3.60 9.38 4.58
N ASP A 222 -3.63 10.61 5.08
CA ASP A 222 -2.43 11.34 5.54
C ASP A 222 -1.81 10.72 6.80
N ASP A 223 -2.59 10.09 7.69
CA ASP A 223 -2.03 9.36 8.83
C ASP A 223 -1.10 8.23 8.36
N MET A 224 -1.50 7.53 7.29
CA MET A 224 -0.70 6.47 6.66
C MET A 224 0.49 7.06 5.92
N ALA A 225 0.27 8.12 5.15
CA ALA A 225 1.29 8.77 4.33
C ALA A 225 2.46 9.30 5.18
N LYS A 226 2.20 9.78 6.41
CA LYS A 226 3.24 10.21 7.36
C LYS A 226 4.18 9.07 7.74
N VAL A 227 3.64 7.89 8.03
CA VAL A 227 4.46 6.72 8.41
C VAL A 227 5.18 6.16 7.19
N ILE A 228 4.53 6.12 6.03
CA ILE A 228 5.18 5.73 4.77
C ILE A 228 6.34 6.69 4.47
N HIS A 229 6.14 8.00 4.59
CA HIS A 229 7.19 9.00 4.38
C HIS A 229 8.39 8.78 5.32
N PHE A 230 8.15 8.50 6.61
CA PHE A 230 9.23 8.12 7.54
C PHE A 230 10.00 6.89 7.01
N LEU A 231 9.30 5.83 6.59
CA LEU A 231 9.94 4.63 6.04
C LEU A 231 10.67 4.87 4.73
N MET A 232 10.28 5.88 3.97
CA MET A 232 10.91 6.32 2.72
C MET A 232 12.06 7.32 2.93
N SER A 233 12.36 7.70 4.18
CA SER A 233 13.38 8.69 4.51
C SER A 233 14.65 8.05 5.10
N ASP A 234 15.69 8.87 5.30
CA ASP A 234 16.94 8.47 5.98
C ASP A 234 16.71 8.17 7.46
N ALA A 235 15.67 8.76 8.08
CA ALA A 235 15.32 8.54 9.48
C ALA A 235 14.99 7.06 9.79
N SER A 236 14.61 6.26 8.78
CA SER A 236 14.35 4.82 8.91
C SER A 236 15.58 3.95 8.56
N GLY A 237 16.79 4.52 8.60
CA GLY A 237 18.01 3.87 8.11
C GLY A 237 18.38 2.53 8.77
N TYR A 238 17.80 2.20 9.94
CA TYR A 238 18.00 0.89 10.60
C TYR A 238 16.68 0.11 10.76
N VAL A 239 15.62 0.52 10.05
CA VAL A 239 14.33 -0.18 10.03
C VAL A 239 14.26 -1.05 8.78
N ASN A 240 14.24 -2.37 8.96
CA ASN A 240 14.14 -3.35 7.87
C ASN A 240 13.35 -4.58 8.32
N GLY A 241 12.43 -5.06 7.50
CA GLY A 241 11.54 -6.19 7.84
C GLY A 241 10.44 -5.87 8.85
N ALA A 242 10.25 -4.60 9.21
CA ALA A 242 9.27 -4.17 10.18
C ALA A 242 7.85 -4.19 9.60
N ILE A 243 6.89 -4.57 10.45
CA ILE A 243 5.46 -4.44 10.20
C ILE A 243 4.94 -3.45 11.24
N ILE A 244 4.64 -2.23 10.79
CA ILE A 244 4.25 -1.14 11.70
C ILE A 244 2.73 -0.99 11.69
N PRO A 245 2.02 -1.35 12.79
CA PRO A 245 0.61 -1.03 12.93
C PRO A 245 0.41 0.49 12.94
N VAL A 246 -0.47 0.98 12.07
CA VAL A 246 -0.90 2.39 12.02
C VAL A 246 -2.40 2.40 12.23
N ASP A 247 -2.82 2.14 13.46
CA ASP A 247 -4.15 1.64 13.77
C ASP A 247 -4.83 2.34 14.98
N GLY A 248 -4.20 3.39 15.49
CA GLY A 248 -4.70 4.11 16.65
C GLY A 248 -4.86 3.25 17.91
N GLY A 249 -4.06 2.18 18.03
CA GLY A 249 -4.07 1.27 19.18
C GLY A 249 -5.03 0.07 19.05
N THR A 250 -5.64 -0.13 17.86
CA THR A 250 -6.68 -1.17 17.67
C THR A 250 -6.19 -2.59 17.96
N VAL A 251 -4.93 -2.91 17.69
CA VAL A 251 -4.36 -4.25 17.97
C VAL A 251 -3.46 -4.30 19.19
N ALA A 252 -3.25 -3.17 19.88
CA ALA A 252 -2.34 -3.09 21.03
C ALA A 252 -2.84 -3.91 22.22
N ALA A 253 -4.16 -3.94 22.45
CA ALA A 253 -4.79 -4.72 23.51
C ALA A 253 -6.21 -5.15 23.11
N PHE A 254 -6.73 -6.15 23.81
CA PHE A 254 -8.14 -6.49 23.73
C PHE A 254 -8.96 -5.41 24.44
N VAL A 255 -9.88 -4.78 23.70
CA VAL A 255 -10.88 -3.87 24.27
C VAL A 255 -12.17 -4.69 24.49
N PRO A 256 -12.57 -4.98 25.74
CA PRO A 256 -13.79 -5.70 25.99
C PRO A 256 -14.99 -4.89 25.47
N PRO A 257 -16.07 -5.53 25.03
CA PRO A 257 -17.30 -4.84 24.69
C PRO A 257 -17.73 -3.97 25.89
N THR A 258 -17.93 -2.67 25.66
CA THR A 258 -18.54 -1.81 26.67
C THR A 258 -19.87 -2.42 27.07
N GLY A 259 -20.06 -2.66 28.35
CA GLY A 259 -21.28 -3.26 28.89
C GLY A 259 -22.53 -2.55 28.35
N ARG A 260 -23.56 -3.35 28.12
CA ARG A 260 -24.87 -2.90 27.67
C ARG A 260 -25.49 -1.91 28.66
#